data_2b61426a7c729fe28fabcaa5d3fde114
#
_entry.id   2b61426a7c729fe28fabcaa5d3fde114
#
_cell.length_a   1.000
_cell.length_b   1.000
_cell.length_c   1.000
_cell.angle_alpha   90.00
_cell.angle_beta   90.00
_cell.angle_gamma   90.00
#
_symmetry.space_group_name_H-M   'P 1'
#
loop_
_entity.id
_entity.type
_entity.pdbx_description
1 polymer ?
#
loop_
_entity_poly.entity_id
_entity_poly.type
_entity_poly.pdbx_seq_one_letter_code
_entity_poly.pdbx_strand_id
1 'polypeptide(L)'
;MPELTKSAILKFYKRKDIQDAIIEHALHKEIGMQFGVGNFGKRPDVLTYPRDVLELALQDVTSLHSSEEIWENPLAISSDLTKKELNNVRTGWDLILDVDCPDWEISKLTTHLFIKALKENGVTDISCKFSGNKGFHIGVPFESFPKEVAGTKTKDMFPECPKKISLYLLNIISTRYITIKDNKIVFDNTYAFSIQELKDKFGEREFLITKCVRCKKKRKV
;
A
#
# COMPACT_ATOMS: atom_id res chain seq x y z
N MET A 1 -16.41 5.52 -12.57
CA MET A 1 -16.11 6.88 -12.06
C MET A 1 -16.13 7.83 -13.24
N PRO A 2 -16.55 9.10 -13.08
CA PRO A 2 -16.40 10.05 -14.15
C PRO A 2 -14.91 10.21 -14.51
N GLU A 3 -14.65 10.32 -15.80
CA GLU A 3 -13.29 10.51 -16.31
C GLU A 3 -12.72 11.84 -15.80
N LEU A 4 -11.48 11.83 -15.31
CA LEU A 4 -10.80 13.04 -14.84
C LEU A 4 -10.54 13.97 -16.03
N THR A 5 -11.13 15.16 -15.99
CA THR A 5 -10.87 16.17 -17.02
C THR A 5 -9.47 16.77 -16.84
N LYS A 6 -8.81 17.14 -17.95
CA LYS A 6 -7.50 17.82 -17.91
C LYS A 6 -7.54 19.07 -17.01
N SER A 7 -8.63 19.82 -17.01
CA SER A 7 -8.82 20.98 -16.13
C SER A 7 -8.79 20.62 -14.65
N ALA A 8 -9.42 19.49 -14.26
CA ALA A 8 -9.40 19.02 -12.86
C ALA A 8 -8.00 18.57 -12.45
N ILE A 9 -7.30 17.83 -13.31
CA ILE A 9 -5.91 17.40 -13.09
C ILE A 9 -5.00 18.60 -12.90
N LEU A 10 -5.05 19.56 -13.80
CA LEU A 10 -4.22 20.77 -13.72
C LEU A 10 -4.53 21.64 -12.49
N LYS A 11 -5.81 21.79 -12.12
CA LYS A 11 -6.20 22.50 -10.89
C LYS A 11 -5.60 21.86 -9.65
N PHE A 12 -5.57 20.54 -9.58
CA PHE A 12 -5.00 19.80 -8.45
C PHE A 12 -3.48 19.97 -8.39
N TYR A 13 -2.78 19.64 -9.47
CA TYR A 13 -1.31 19.65 -9.49
C TYR A 13 -0.70 21.07 -9.57
N LYS A 14 -1.49 22.11 -9.87
CA LYS A 14 -1.05 23.51 -9.77
C LYS A 14 -0.93 24.00 -8.32
N ARG A 15 -1.55 23.35 -7.37
CA ARG A 15 -1.48 23.71 -5.96
C ARG A 15 -0.07 23.51 -5.43
N LYS A 16 0.48 24.58 -4.83
CA LYS A 16 1.85 24.54 -4.29
C LYS A 16 2.00 23.55 -3.15
N ASP A 17 1.02 23.48 -2.25
CA ASP A 17 1.00 22.53 -1.14
C ASP A 17 1.03 21.06 -1.63
N ILE A 18 0.35 20.76 -2.73
CA ILE A 18 0.37 19.42 -3.36
C ILE A 18 1.73 19.15 -4.00
N GLN A 19 2.28 20.11 -4.73
CA GLN A 19 3.60 19.96 -5.34
C GLN A 19 4.68 19.70 -4.29
N ASP A 20 4.72 20.54 -3.24
CA ASP A 20 5.70 20.43 -2.16
C ASP A 20 5.59 19.07 -1.45
N ALA A 21 4.36 18.62 -1.11
CA ALA A 21 4.13 17.32 -0.49
C ALA A 21 4.52 16.13 -1.40
N ILE A 22 4.27 16.22 -2.70
CA ILE A 22 4.68 15.18 -3.66
C ILE A 22 6.20 15.08 -3.73
N ILE A 23 6.91 16.23 -3.83
CA ILE A 23 8.38 16.26 -3.90
C ILE A 23 9.00 15.74 -2.60
N GLU A 24 8.47 16.14 -1.45
CA GLU A 24 8.94 15.64 -0.15
C GLU A 24 8.80 14.10 -0.07
N HIS A 25 7.66 13.56 -0.49
CA HIS A 25 7.43 12.11 -0.51
C HIS A 25 8.26 11.36 -1.58
N ALA A 26 8.64 12.05 -2.65
CA ALA A 26 9.42 11.48 -3.76
C ALA A 26 10.93 11.40 -3.49
N LEU A 27 11.40 12.01 -2.41
CA LEU A 27 12.84 12.03 -2.07
C LEU A 27 13.39 10.59 -1.98
N HIS A 28 14.47 10.34 -2.71
CA HIS A 28 15.14 9.04 -2.75
C HIS A 28 14.26 7.87 -3.23
N LYS A 29 13.14 8.14 -3.90
CA LYS A 29 12.24 7.12 -4.43
C LYS A 29 12.21 7.13 -5.96
N GLU A 30 12.02 5.96 -6.52
CA GLU A 30 11.71 5.81 -7.94
C GLU A 30 10.24 6.16 -8.14
N ILE A 31 9.95 6.94 -9.19
CA ILE A 31 8.61 7.44 -9.49
C ILE A 31 8.12 6.86 -10.81
N GLY A 32 7.03 6.12 -10.75
CA GLY A 32 6.27 5.70 -11.92
C GLY A 32 5.21 6.73 -12.28
N MET A 33 5.20 7.17 -13.53
CA MET A 33 4.23 8.13 -14.07
C MET A 33 3.19 7.37 -14.89
N GLN A 34 1.91 7.56 -14.57
CA GLN A 34 0.82 6.95 -15.34
C GLN A 34 0.14 7.98 -16.23
N PHE A 35 -0.02 7.63 -17.51
CA PHE A 35 -0.72 8.42 -18.52
C PHE A 35 -2.07 7.77 -18.83
N GLY A 36 -3.17 8.45 -18.56
CA GLY A 36 -4.50 7.90 -18.75
C GLY A 36 -4.74 6.63 -17.94
N VAL A 37 -5.28 5.58 -18.56
CA VAL A 37 -5.58 4.30 -17.92
C VAL A 37 -4.57 3.25 -18.35
N GLY A 38 -3.71 2.82 -17.41
CA GLY A 38 -2.82 1.67 -17.60
C GLY A 38 -1.51 1.91 -18.36
N ASN A 39 -1.25 3.10 -18.87
CA ASN A 39 -0.01 3.40 -19.58
C ASN A 39 1.00 4.02 -18.62
N PHE A 40 2.10 3.32 -18.35
CA PHE A 40 3.20 3.85 -17.55
C PHE A 40 4.31 4.41 -18.44
N GLY A 41 4.91 5.51 -17.98
CA GLY A 41 6.12 6.10 -18.55
C GLY A 41 7.36 5.21 -18.40
N LYS A 42 8.48 5.69 -18.95
CA LYS A 42 9.78 5.03 -18.80
C LYS A 42 10.18 4.98 -17.33
N ARG A 43 10.80 3.90 -16.91
CA ARG A 43 11.34 3.69 -15.56
C ARG A 43 12.82 3.27 -15.64
N PRO A 44 13.68 3.62 -14.68
CA PRO A 44 13.38 4.44 -13.49
C PRO A 44 13.26 5.93 -13.81
N ASP A 45 12.51 6.67 -12.98
CA ASP A 45 12.41 8.13 -13.05
C ASP A 45 12.29 8.73 -11.64
N VAL A 46 12.49 10.04 -11.51
CA VAL A 46 12.47 10.79 -10.24
C VAL A 46 11.75 12.13 -10.39
N LEU A 47 11.29 12.67 -9.27
CA LEU A 47 10.83 14.05 -9.17
C LEU A 47 11.81 14.83 -8.31
N THR A 48 12.27 15.96 -8.81
CA THR A 48 13.28 16.79 -8.12
C THR A 48 12.71 18.13 -7.70
N TYR A 49 11.91 18.76 -8.54
CA TYR A 49 11.42 20.11 -8.32
C TYR A 49 9.88 20.17 -8.33
N PRO A 50 9.26 21.04 -7.52
CA PRO A 50 7.81 21.24 -7.54
C PRO A 50 7.23 21.50 -8.94
N ARG A 51 8.00 22.18 -9.80
CA ARG A 51 7.62 22.44 -11.19
C ARG A 51 7.46 21.19 -12.02
N ASP A 52 8.22 20.12 -11.76
CA ASP A 52 8.16 18.86 -12.50
C ASP A 52 6.76 18.27 -12.40
N VAL A 53 6.12 18.37 -11.25
CA VAL A 53 4.74 17.87 -11.02
C VAL A 53 3.74 18.54 -11.96
N LEU A 54 3.85 19.87 -12.13
CA LEU A 54 2.95 20.60 -13.02
C LEU A 54 3.27 20.31 -14.50
N GLU A 55 4.53 20.19 -14.87
CA GLU A 55 4.94 19.88 -16.23
C GLU A 55 4.44 18.49 -16.66
N LEU A 56 4.50 17.51 -15.77
CA LEU A 56 3.95 16.17 -16.01
C LEU A 56 2.42 16.21 -16.14
N ALA A 57 1.73 17.01 -15.33
CA ALA A 57 0.29 17.20 -15.47
C ALA A 57 -0.10 17.83 -16.80
N LEU A 58 0.74 18.74 -17.35
CA LEU A 58 0.55 19.31 -18.70
C LEU A 58 0.73 18.26 -19.81
N GLN A 59 1.54 17.23 -19.56
CA GLN A 59 1.75 16.08 -20.43
C GLN A 59 0.73 14.95 -20.24
N ASP A 60 -0.41 15.22 -19.60
CA ASP A 60 -1.50 14.27 -19.36
C ASP A 60 -1.15 13.12 -18.38
N VAL A 61 -0.19 13.31 -17.49
CA VAL A 61 0.03 12.40 -16.36
C VAL A 61 -1.17 12.50 -15.41
N THR A 62 -1.79 11.37 -15.13
CA THR A 62 -3.00 11.25 -14.30
C THR A 62 -2.70 10.83 -12.87
N SER A 63 -1.61 10.09 -12.66
CA SER A 63 -1.16 9.69 -11.33
C SER A 63 0.35 9.47 -11.26
N LEU A 64 0.88 9.64 -10.07
CA LEU A 64 2.29 9.43 -9.72
C LEU A 64 2.37 8.31 -8.68
N HIS A 65 3.25 7.36 -8.90
CA HIS A 65 3.44 6.18 -8.07
C HIS A 65 4.88 6.15 -7.55
N SER A 66 5.07 6.25 -6.26
CA SER A 66 6.40 6.15 -5.65
C SER A 66 6.71 4.72 -5.23
N SER A 67 7.98 4.33 -5.31
CA SER A 67 8.45 3.05 -4.78
C SER A 67 8.28 2.98 -3.26
N GLU A 68 8.04 1.76 -2.75
CA GLU A 68 8.13 1.48 -1.30
C GLU A 68 9.59 1.58 -0.84
N GLU A 69 10.51 1.19 -1.70
CA GLU A 69 11.95 1.18 -1.43
C GLU A 69 12.53 2.60 -1.54
N ILE A 70 13.50 2.86 -0.69
CA ILE A 70 14.27 4.11 -0.63
C ILE A 70 15.67 3.82 -1.13
N TRP A 71 16.17 4.63 -2.05
CA TRP A 71 17.40 4.38 -2.79
C TRP A 71 18.43 5.48 -2.57
N GLU A 72 19.70 5.14 -2.61
CA GLU A 72 20.76 6.13 -2.66
C GLU A 72 20.68 6.96 -3.95
N ASN A 73 20.49 6.30 -5.07
CA ASN A 73 20.23 6.92 -6.36
C ASN A 73 19.17 6.12 -7.14
N PRO A 74 17.89 6.55 -7.16
CA PRO A 74 16.83 5.85 -7.87
C PRO A 74 17.10 5.64 -9.36
N LEU A 75 17.80 6.57 -10.02
CA LEU A 75 18.10 6.48 -11.46
C LEU A 75 19.13 5.39 -11.81
N ALA A 76 19.87 4.89 -10.82
CA ALA A 76 20.81 3.79 -11.00
C ALA A 76 20.16 2.40 -10.96
N ILE A 77 18.86 2.32 -10.73
CA ILE A 77 18.12 1.04 -10.66
C ILE A 77 17.90 0.52 -12.09
N SER A 78 18.17 -0.77 -12.27
CA SER A 78 17.95 -1.49 -13.53
C SER A 78 17.36 -2.87 -13.24
N SER A 79 16.60 -3.40 -14.19
CA SER A 79 16.08 -4.78 -14.15
C SER A 79 17.19 -5.84 -14.13
N ASP A 80 18.40 -5.48 -14.52
CA ASP A 80 19.54 -6.38 -14.63
C ASP A 80 20.30 -6.53 -13.30
N LEU A 81 19.98 -5.68 -12.31
CA LEU A 81 20.62 -5.74 -11.00
C LEU A 81 20.18 -6.99 -10.22
N THR A 82 21.15 -7.70 -9.69
CA THR A 82 20.91 -8.80 -8.77
C THR A 82 20.37 -8.30 -7.43
N LYS A 83 19.74 -9.19 -6.65
CA LYS A 83 19.26 -8.86 -5.31
C LYS A 83 20.37 -8.27 -4.40
N LYS A 84 21.62 -8.76 -4.54
CA LYS A 84 22.75 -8.27 -3.77
C LYS A 84 23.11 -6.83 -4.16
N GLU A 85 23.12 -6.53 -5.45
CA GLU A 85 23.39 -5.18 -5.95
C GLU A 85 22.28 -4.21 -5.55
N LEU A 86 21.02 -4.61 -5.65
CA LEU A 86 19.89 -3.82 -5.14
C LEU A 86 20.01 -3.52 -3.64
N ASN A 87 20.40 -4.51 -2.82
CA ASN A 87 20.61 -4.31 -1.38
C ASN A 87 21.75 -3.32 -1.08
N ASN A 88 22.77 -3.22 -1.94
CA ASN A 88 23.86 -2.27 -1.76
C ASN A 88 23.42 -0.81 -1.97
N VAL A 89 22.50 -0.57 -2.91
CA VAL A 89 22.00 0.78 -3.25
C VAL A 89 20.70 1.14 -2.53
N ARG A 90 20.03 0.16 -1.90
CA ARG A 90 18.85 0.42 -1.06
C ARG A 90 19.28 1.00 0.28
N THR A 91 18.67 2.11 0.67
CA THR A 91 18.89 2.77 1.97
C THR A 91 17.81 2.45 2.98
N GLY A 92 16.60 2.11 2.53
CA GLY A 92 15.46 1.75 3.36
C GLY A 92 14.25 1.29 2.54
N TRP A 93 13.12 1.12 3.23
CA TRP A 93 11.81 0.82 2.62
C TRP A 93 10.69 1.20 3.59
N ASP A 94 9.66 1.84 3.10
CA ASP A 94 8.45 2.06 3.88
C ASP A 94 7.57 0.81 3.89
N LEU A 95 6.91 0.54 5.00
CA LEU A 95 5.87 -0.47 5.01
C LEU A 95 4.61 0.13 4.41
N ILE A 96 4.18 -0.38 3.28
CA ILE A 96 2.92 -0.02 2.65
C ILE A 96 1.98 -1.22 2.71
N LEU A 97 0.83 -1.03 3.36
CA LEU A 97 -0.26 -2.00 3.38
C LEU A 97 -1.35 -1.48 2.45
N ASP A 98 -1.54 -2.17 1.36
CA ASP A 98 -2.60 -1.87 0.38
C ASP A 98 -3.85 -2.66 0.74
N VAL A 99 -4.88 -1.95 1.21
CA VAL A 99 -6.19 -2.51 1.54
C VAL A 99 -7.12 -2.24 0.37
N ASP A 100 -7.24 -3.20 -0.54
CA ASP A 100 -8.14 -3.11 -1.69
C ASP A 100 -9.34 -4.05 -1.52
N CYS A 101 -10.51 -3.48 -1.33
CA CYS A 101 -11.76 -4.21 -1.17
C CYS A 101 -12.88 -3.57 -1.99
N PRO A 102 -13.66 -4.35 -2.77
CA PRO A 102 -14.75 -3.81 -3.58
C PRO A 102 -15.85 -3.11 -2.78
N ASP A 103 -16.07 -3.54 -1.54
CA ASP A 103 -17.05 -2.93 -0.65
C ASP A 103 -16.40 -1.85 0.21
N TRP A 104 -16.93 -0.63 0.12
CA TRP A 104 -16.39 0.55 0.78
C TRP A 104 -16.39 0.45 2.31
N GLU A 105 -17.48 -0.07 2.90
CA GLU A 105 -17.59 -0.17 4.36
C GLU A 105 -16.63 -1.23 4.92
N ILE A 106 -16.48 -2.33 4.21
CA ILE A 106 -15.52 -3.38 4.59
C ILE A 106 -14.09 -2.91 4.36
N SER A 107 -13.81 -2.14 3.31
CA SER A 107 -12.50 -1.52 3.10
C SER A 107 -12.10 -0.60 4.25
N LYS A 108 -13.01 0.30 4.68
CA LYS A 108 -12.79 1.18 5.84
C LYS A 108 -12.56 0.38 7.14
N LEU A 109 -13.41 -0.61 7.37
CA LEU A 109 -13.31 -1.45 8.55
C LEU A 109 -11.99 -2.22 8.59
N THR A 110 -11.60 -2.85 7.49
CA THR A 110 -10.33 -3.57 7.37
C THR A 110 -9.15 -2.63 7.62
N THR A 111 -9.18 -1.45 7.02
CA THR A 111 -8.15 -0.41 7.24
C THR A 111 -8.06 -0.01 8.71
N HIS A 112 -9.21 0.21 9.37
CA HIS A 112 -9.28 0.51 10.79
C HIS A 112 -8.63 -0.60 11.63
N LEU A 113 -8.92 -1.86 11.33
CA LEU A 113 -8.36 -3.00 12.07
C LEU A 113 -6.85 -3.15 11.88
N PHE A 114 -6.32 -2.87 10.67
CA PHE A 114 -4.87 -2.82 10.46
C PHE A 114 -4.21 -1.71 11.27
N ILE A 115 -4.77 -0.50 11.27
CA ILE A 115 -4.26 0.63 12.05
C ILE A 115 -4.32 0.30 13.56
N LYS A 116 -5.42 -0.30 14.02
CA LYS A 116 -5.56 -0.75 15.41
C LYS A 116 -4.48 -1.77 15.78
N ALA A 117 -4.29 -2.79 14.95
CA ALA A 117 -3.26 -3.80 15.16
C ALA A 117 -1.84 -3.20 15.20
N LEU A 118 -1.54 -2.25 14.31
CA LEU A 118 -0.26 -1.53 14.33
C LEU A 118 -0.07 -0.76 15.63
N LYS A 119 -1.08 0.02 16.07
CA LYS A 119 -1.03 0.80 17.31
C LYS A 119 -0.88 -0.09 18.55
N GLU A 120 -1.59 -1.21 18.62
CA GLU A 120 -1.47 -2.16 19.73
C GLU A 120 -0.08 -2.84 19.79
N ASN A 121 0.65 -2.88 18.67
CA ASN A 121 2.04 -3.33 18.60
C ASN A 121 3.05 -2.17 18.77
N GLY A 122 2.61 -0.99 19.22
CA GLY A 122 3.48 0.13 19.56
C GLY A 122 3.91 1.00 18.38
N VAL A 123 3.33 0.81 17.19
CA VAL A 123 3.61 1.67 16.03
C VAL A 123 2.81 2.96 16.17
N THR A 124 3.50 4.11 16.22
CA THR A 124 2.90 5.44 16.42
C THR A 124 2.86 6.28 15.16
N ASP A 125 3.85 6.12 14.30
CA ASP A 125 3.96 6.89 13.06
C ASP A 125 3.27 6.12 11.92
N ILE A 126 2.00 6.41 11.73
CA ILE A 126 1.13 5.73 10.77
C ILE A 126 0.43 6.78 9.93
N SER A 127 0.64 6.71 8.63
CA SER A 127 -0.13 7.45 7.64
C SER A 127 -1.24 6.59 7.04
N CYS A 128 -2.32 7.22 6.61
CA CYS A 128 -3.39 6.54 5.89
C CYS A 128 -3.96 7.46 4.82
N LYS A 129 -4.06 6.98 3.60
CA LYS A 129 -4.68 7.70 2.50
C LYS A 129 -5.67 6.84 1.73
N PHE A 130 -6.68 7.46 1.14
CA PHE A 130 -7.53 6.81 0.16
C PHE A 130 -6.75 6.54 -1.13
N SER A 131 -6.84 5.33 -1.68
CA SER A 131 -6.07 4.93 -2.87
C SER A 131 -6.53 5.61 -4.17
N GLY A 132 -7.74 6.22 -4.14
CA GLY A 132 -8.36 6.85 -5.31
C GLY A 132 -9.34 5.94 -6.05
N ASN A 133 -9.47 4.67 -5.66
CA ASN A 133 -10.38 3.71 -6.30
C ASN A 133 -11.26 2.98 -5.26
N LYS A 134 -10.77 1.90 -4.66
CA LYS A 134 -11.60 1.00 -3.82
C LYS A 134 -11.04 0.77 -2.43
N GLY A 135 -9.94 1.41 -2.08
CA GLY A 135 -9.26 1.06 -0.86
C GLY A 135 -8.42 2.15 -0.25
N PHE A 136 -7.53 1.75 0.62
CA PHE A 136 -6.68 2.63 1.40
C PHE A 136 -5.24 2.10 1.42
N HIS A 137 -4.28 3.01 1.36
CA HIS A 137 -2.89 2.69 1.66
C HIS A 137 -2.58 3.14 3.08
N ILE A 138 -2.03 2.23 3.88
CA ILE A 138 -1.49 2.52 5.21
C ILE A 138 0.02 2.51 5.08
N GLY A 139 0.68 3.59 5.51
CA GLY A 139 2.13 3.72 5.45
C GLY A 139 2.74 3.80 6.84
N VAL A 140 3.88 3.12 7.03
CA VAL A 140 4.76 3.28 8.19
C VAL A 140 6.15 3.57 7.64
N PRO A 141 6.76 4.74 7.98
CA PRO A 141 8.03 5.14 7.42
C PRO A 141 9.19 4.26 7.94
N PHE A 142 10.23 4.12 7.15
CA PHE A 142 11.40 3.29 7.48
C PHE A 142 12.05 3.66 8.79
N GLU A 143 12.05 4.94 9.13
CA GLU A 143 12.62 5.48 10.37
C GLU A 143 11.94 4.95 11.63
N SER A 144 10.72 4.44 11.52
CA SER A 144 10.00 3.79 12.63
C SER A 144 10.51 2.37 12.93
N PHE A 145 11.35 1.80 12.06
CA PHE A 145 11.91 0.47 12.26
C PHE A 145 13.29 0.53 12.90
N PRO A 146 13.69 -0.49 13.69
CA PRO A 146 15.04 -0.60 14.18
C PRO A 146 16.03 -0.78 13.01
N LYS A 147 17.22 -0.19 13.12
CA LYS A 147 18.25 -0.28 12.06
C LYS A 147 18.68 -1.71 11.77
N GLU A 148 18.57 -2.59 12.77
CA GLU A 148 19.00 -3.99 12.69
C GLU A 148 18.06 -4.87 13.51
N VAL A 149 17.77 -6.07 13.02
CA VAL A 149 16.99 -7.11 13.70
C VAL A 149 17.75 -8.43 13.59
N ALA A 150 18.06 -9.04 14.73
CA ALA A 150 18.74 -10.34 14.81
C ALA A 150 20.03 -10.41 13.96
N GLY A 151 20.86 -9.36 13.99
CA GLY A 151 22.14 -9.30 13.25
C GLY A 151 21.98 -8.99 11.76
N THR A 152 20.79 -8.70 11.27
CA THR A 152 20.55 -8.34 9.87
C THR A 152 20.07 -6.89 9.77
N LYS A 153 20.66 -6.11 8.89
CA LYS A 153 20.22 -4.72 8.64
C LYS A 153 18.81 -4.72 8.09
N THR A 154 17.92 -3.92 8.69
CA THR A 154 16.51 -3.87 8.31
C THR A 154 16.32 -3.46 6.85
N LYS A 155 17.16 -2.57 6.32
CA LYS A 155 17.11 -2.20 4.90
C LYS A 155 17.27 -3.38 3.94
N ASP A 156 17.98 -4.44 4.33
CA ASP A 156 18.27 -5.61 3.50
C ASP A 156 17.19 -6.69 3.58
N MET A 157 16.17 -6.47 4.43
CA MET A 157 15.08 -7.42 4.67
C MET A 157 13.90 -7.28 3.69
N PHE A 158 13.97 -6.40 2.72
CA PHE A 158 12.94 -6.25 1.70
C PHE A 158 13.09 -7.35 0.61
N PRO A 159 11.98 -7.89 0.08
CA PRO A 159 10.57 -7.67 0.44
C PRO A 159 10.03 -8.62 1.52
N GLU A 160 10.87 -9.48 2.11
CA GLU A 160 10.42 -10.54 3.02
C GLU A 160 9.88 -10.01 4.35
N CYS A 161 10.45 -8.93 4.87
CA CYS A 161 10.02 -8.34 6.13
C CYS A 161 8.62 -7.70 6.02
N PRO A 162 8.32 -6.82 5.05
CA PRO A 162 6.97 -6.32 4.81
C PRO A 162 5.92 -7.43 4.70
N LYS A 163 6.23 -8.51 3.95
CA LYS A 163 5.33 -9.68 3.84
C LYS A 163 5.06 -10.36 5.17
N LYS A 164 6.09 -10.55 6.00
CA LYS A 164 5.94 -11.16 7.32
C LYS A 164 5.13 -10.29 8.25
N ILE A 165 5.35 -8.98 8.23
CA ILE A 165 4.58 -8.02 9.01
C ILE A 165 3.10 -8.07 8.59
N SER A 166 2.81 -8.02 7.30
CA SER A 166 1.44 -8.10 6.78
C SER A 166 0.74 -9.39 7.20
N LEU A 167 1.41 -10.54 7.11
CA LEU A 167 0.85 -11.82 7.55
C LEU A 167 0.63 -11.87 9.07
N TYR A 168 1.54 -11.30 9.85
CA TYR A 168 1.40 -11.21 11.31
C TYR A 168 0.20 -10.34 11.70
N LEU A 169 0.03 -9.19 11.07
CA LEU A 169 -1.11 -8.31 11.30
C LEU A 169 -2.43 -8.97 10.90
N LEU A 170 -2.48 -9.65 9.76
CA LEU A 170 -3.65 -10.44 9.34
C LEU A 170 -4.00 -11.53 10.36
N ASN A 171 -2.99 -12.21 10.91
CA ASN A 171 -3.23 -13.20 11.96
C ASN A 171 -3.80 -12.57 13.24
N ILE A 172 -3.29 -11.41 13.68
CA ILE A 172 -3.86 -10.66 14.80
C ILE A 172 -5.31 -10.30 14.51
N ILE A 173 -5.57 -9.71 13.35
CA ILE A 173 -6.92 -9.28 12.97
C ILE A 173 -7.88 -10.46 12.99
N SER A 174 -7.52 -11.57 12.37
CA SER A 174 -8.38 -12.75 12.26
C SER A 174 -8.62 -13.46 13.60
N THR A 175 -7.66 -13.39 14.53
CA THR A 175 -7.77 -14.12 15.82
C THR A 175 -8.32 -13.26 16.96
N ARG A 176 -8.08 -11.95 16.94
CA ARG A 176 -8.47 -11.07 18.05
C ARG A 176 -9.70 -10.22 17.78
N TYR A 177 -9.88 -9.79 16.51
CA TYR A 177 -10.93 -8.82 16.18
C TYR A 177 -12.06 -9.41 15.35
N ILE A 178 -11.93 -10.64 14.87
CA ILE A 178 -12.98 -11.30 14.10
C ILE A 178 -13.51 -12.51 14.87
N THR A 179 -14.82 -12.54 15.09
CA THR A 179 -15.51 -13.69 15.69
C THR A 179 -16.71 -14.09 14.83
N ILE A 180 -17.07 -15.36 14.90
CA ILE A 180 -18.27 -15.90 14.22
C ILE A 180 -19.27 -16.25 15.30
N LYS A 181 -20.45 -15.62 15.25
CA LYS A 181 -21.58 -15.88 16.17
C LYS A 181 -22.89 -15.83 15.39
N ASP A 182 -23.77 -16.76 15.64
CA ASP A 182 -25.15 -16.79 15.10
C ASP A 182 -25.19 -16.56 13.57
N ASN A 183 -24.34 -17.25 12.83
CA ASN A 183 -24.20 -17.12 11.36
C ASN A 183 -23.85 -15.70 10.88
N LYS A 184 -23.19 -14.92 11.73
CA LYS A 184 -22.66 -13.59 11.45
C LYS A 184 -21.16 -13.55 11.70
N ILE A 185 -20.45 -12.79 10.89
CA ILE A 185 -19.05 -12.40 11.14
C ILE A 185 -19.09 -11.06 11.84
N VAL A 186 -18.55 -11.02 13.06
CA VAL A 186 -18.49 -9.84 13.90
C VAL A 186 -17.06 -9.31 13.93
N PHE A 187 -16.91 -8.06 13.58
CA PHE A 187 -15.64 -7.35 13.53
C PHE A 187 -15.54 -6.41 14.75
N ASP A 188 -14.52 -6.60 15.56
CA ASP A 188 -14.18 -5.79 16.74
C ASP A 188 -15.37 -5.56 17.69
N ASN A 189 -16.27 -6.53 17.82
CA ASN A 189 -17.51 -6.47 18.59
C ASN A 189 -18.47 -5.29 18.22
N THR A 190 -18.22 -4.59 17.11
CA THR A 190 -18.93 -3.37 16.73
C THR A 190 -19.76 -3.56 15.46
N TYR A 191 -19.21 -4.23 14.46
CA TYR A 191 -19.82 -4.42 13.15
C TYR A 191 -20.09 -5.90 12.91
N ALA A 192 -21.30 -6.23 12.50
CA ALA A 192 -21.68 -7.60 12.19
C ALA A 192 -22.30 -7.68 10.80
N PHE A 193 -21.80 -8.60 9.99
CA PHE A 193 -22.35 -8.92 8.68
C PHE A 193 -22.84 -10.38 8.69
N SER A 194 -24.01 -10.65 8.14
CA SER A 194 -24.41 -12.03 7.93
C SER A 194 -23.51 -12.70 6.88
N ILE A 195 -23.31 -14.01 7.02
CA ILE A 195 -22.55 -14.76 6.02
C ILE A 195 -23.20 -14.63 4.64
N GLN A 196 -24.54 -14.54 4.60
CA GLN A 196 -25.27 -14.37 3.33
C GLN A 196 -24.99 -13.01 2.67
N GLU A 197 -25.02 -11.91 3.44
CA GLU A 197 -24.65 -10.57 2.92
C GLU A 197 -23.25 -10.56 2.33
N LEU A 198 -22.29 -11.21 2.99
CA LEU A 198 -20.92 -11.26 2.49
C LEU A 198 -20.80 -12.14 1.23
N LYS A 199 -21.55 -13.26 1.14
CA LYS A 199 -21.62 -14.07 -0.07
C LYS A 199 -22.23 -13.30 -1.24
N ASP A 200 -23.26 -12.52 -1.00
CA ASP A 200 -23.94 -11.73 -2.03
C ASP A 200 -23.00 -10.59 -2.54
N LYS A 201 -22.20 -10.01 -1.65
CA LYS A 201 -21.24 -8.93 -1.99
C LYS A 201 -20.00 -9.44 -2.75
N PHE A 202 -19.44 -10.59 -2.33
CA PHE A 202 -18.14 -11.06 -2.82
C PHE A 202 -18.23 -12.30 -3.70
N GLY A 203 -19.41 -12.91 -3.82
CA GLY A 203 -19.59 -14.17 -4.51
C GLY A 203 -19.17 -15.38 -3.67
N GLU A 204 -19.89 -16.48 -3.83
CA GLU A 204 -19.72 -17.68 -2.99
C GLU A 204 -18.32 -18.31 -3.11
N ARG A 205 -17.69 -18.24 -4.29
CA ARG A 205 -16.38 -18.86 -4.53
C ARG A 205 -15.22 -18.14 -3.83
N GLU A 206 -15.29 -16.83 -3.71
CA GLU A 206 -14.22 -16.04 -3.08
C GLU A 206 -14.30 -16.10 -1.55
N PHE A 207 -15.50 -16.28 -1.02
CA PHE A 207 -15.75 -16.32 0.42
C PHE A 207 -15.42 -17.66 1.07
N LEU A 208 -15.56 -18.77 0.34
CA LEU A 208 -15.41 -20.14 0.87
C LEU A 208 -14.05 -20.79 0.58
N ILE A 209 -13.14 -20.09 -0.11
CA ILE A 209 -11.88 -20.70 -0.53
C ILE A 209 -10.70 -19.93 0.05
N THR A 210 -10.13 -20.44 1.13
CA THR A 210 -8.82 -20.00 1.60
C THR A 210 -7.72 -20.82 0.92
N LYS A 211 -6.74 -20.15 0.35
CA LYS A 211 -5.49 -20.80 -0.10
C LYS A 211 -4.56 -20.93 1.09
N CYS A 212 -4.12 -22.14 1.39
CA CYS A 212 -3.07 -22.33 2.36
C CYS A 212 -1.80 -21.59 1.91
N VAL A 213 -1.31 -20.66 2.72
CA VAL A 213 -0.12 -19.85 2.43
C VAL A 213 1.12 -20.75 2.23
N ARG A 214 1.18 -21.90 2.93
CA ARG A 214 2.33 -22.79 2.90
C ARG A 214 2.32 -23.79 1.74
N CYS A 215 1.18 -24.35 1.40
CA CYS A 215 1.08 -25.39 0.36
C CYS A 215 0.26 -24.97 -0.86
N LYS A 216 -0.26 -23.75 -0.91
CA LYS A 216 -1.12 -23.18 -1.98
C LYS A 216 -2.37 -24.03 -2.31
N LYS A 217 -2.66 -25.06 -1.53
CA LYS A 217 -3.87 -25.87 -1.71
C LYS A 217 -5.09 -25.09 -1.23
N LYS A 218 -6.15 -25.12 -2.04
CA LYS A 218 -7.45 -24.55 -1.69
C LYS A 218 -8.11 -25.43 -0.62
N ARG A 219 -8.57 -24.85 0.48
CA ARG A 219 -9.44 -25.51 1.46
C ARG A 219 -10.81 -24.86 1.41
N LYS A 220 -11.88 -25.67 1.44
CA LYS A 220 -13.21 -25.17 1.78
C LYS A 220 -13.24 -24.90 3.28
N VAL A 221 -13.73 -23.74 3.66
CA VAL A 221 -14.04 -23.40 5.05
C VAL A 221 -15.42 -23.91 5.36
#